data_84e71d77d80135855bbfbf3156896621
#
_entry.id   84e71d77d80135855bbfbf3156896621
#
_cell.length_a   1.000
_cell.length_b   1.000
_cell.length_c   1.000
_cell.angle_alpha   90.00
_cell.angle_beta   90.00
_cell.angle_gamma   90.00
#
_symmetry.space_group_name_H-M   'P 1'
#
loop_
_entity.id
_entity.type
_entity.pdbx_description
1 polymer ?
#
loop_
_entity_poly.entity_id
_entity_poly.type
_entity_poly.pdbx_seq_one_letter_code
_entity_poly.pdbx_strand_id
1 'polypeptide(L)'
;MSINLFNTNECLQLNTHGYKFVYMKSTLAERLKEAMKIRGDMTQASLAEASGVAQPTIWRLVNGKAKGSVKLVDIANALAVNIDWLANGVGEMNSPNKEPPFQIDKSLNIPVWNEKGRTEDFVISPVGKPLSSYRAYIINRNTGCSDVSSGSIAITDYEISPGTGDLVIAKVGGNISAYKFLDGGEQGFLSVDDSRVPLVDLSTAELLGVVVFLIRDFRR
;
A
#
# COMPACT_ATOMS: atom_id res chain seq x y z
N MET A 1 29.42 -15.52 51.31
CA MET A 1 28.88 -16.45 50.30
C MET A 1 28.40 -15.60 49.14
N SER A 2 29.30 -15.40 48.18
CA SER A 2 29.10 -14.45 47.09
C SER A 2 28.57 -15.20 45.88
N ILE A 3 27.38 -14.82 45.40
CA ILE A 3 26.84 -15.35 44.16
C ILE A 3 27.15 -14.33 43.06
N ASN A 4 28.15 -14.66 42.26
CA ASN A 4 28.42 -13.97 41.00
C ASN A 4 27.48 -14.52 39.92
N LEU A 5 26.54 -13.67 39.46
CA LEU A 5 25.69 -13.93 38.30
C LEU A 5 25.60 -12.65 37.46
N PHE A 6 26.71 -12.30 36.81
CA PHE A 6 26.65 -11.38 35.67
C PHE A 6 27.23 -12.07 34.45
N ASN A 7 26.35 -12.58 33.63
CA ASN A 7 26.68 -13.02 32.29
C ASN A 7 26.75 -11.77 31.41
N THR A 8 27.94 -11.45 30.90
CA THR A 8 28.33 -10.15 30.32
C THR A 8 27.84 -9.89 28.89
N ASN A 9 26.71 -10.44 28.46
CA ASN A 9 26.23 -10.31 27.08
C ASN A 9 24.87 -9.64 26.91
N GLU A 10 24.32 -9.02 27.96
CA GLU A 10 23.06 -8.28 27.85
C GLU A 10 23.31 -6.78 27.86
N CYS A 11 23.05 -6.12 26.72
CA CYS A 11 23.00 -4.66 26.63
C CYS A 11 21.54 -4.22 26.68
N LEU A 12 21.12 -3.63 27.81
CA LEU A 12 19.79 -3.14 28.05
C LEU A 12 19.67 -1.72 27.50
N GLN A 13 18.78 -1.49 26.51
CA GLN A 13 18.35 -0.14 26.15
C GLN A 13 16.85 0.00 26.39
N LEU A 14 16.47 1.07 27.10
CA LEU A 14 15.08 1.47 27.34
C LEU A 14 14.65 2.45 26.25
N ASN A 15 13.49 2.22 25.64
CA ASN A 15 12.86 3.22 24.80
C ASN A 15 11.92 4.12 25.63
N THR A 16 11.45 5.23 25.04
CA THR A 16 10.58 6.23 25.67
C THR A 16 9.20 5.72 26.13
N HIS A 17 8.87 4.43 25.90
CA HIS A 17 7.61 3.79 26.27
C HIS A 17 7.78 2.65 27.30
N GLY A 18 8.96 2.49 27.89
CA GLY A 18 9.18 1.55 29.00
C GLY A 18 9.23 0.06 28.62
N TYR A 19 9.28 -0.29 27.33
CA TYR A 19 9.46 -1.68 26.90
C TYR A 19 10.92 -2.09 26.89
N LYS A 20 11.20 -3.24 27.49
CA LYS A 20 12.52 -3.82 27.63
C LYS A 20 12.86 -4.62 26.37
N PHE A 21 13.70 -4.09 25.49
CA PHE A 21 14.26 -4.87 24.38
C PHE A 21 15.54 -5.57 24.84
N VAL A 22 15.53 -6.89 24.83
CA VAL A 22 16.73 -7.69 25.07
C VAL A 22 17.43 -7.87 23.72
N TYR A 23 18.52 -7.15 23.51
CA TYR A 23 19.42 -7.40 22.38
C TYR A 23 20.36 -8.54 22.75
N MET A 24 20.06 -9.74 22.32
CA MET A 24 21.04 -10.81 22.35
C MET A 24 22.08 -10.58 21.25
N LYS A 25 23.35 -10.40 21.62
CA LYS A 25 24.48 -10.42 20.66
C LYS A 25 24.78 -11.85 20.18
N SER A 26 23.76 -12.66 19.91
CA SER A 26 23.93 -14.01 19.39
C SER A 26 24.23 -13.96 17.88
N THR A 27 25.11 -14.85 17.45
CA THR A 27 25.40 -15.02 16.01
C THR A 27 24.24 -15.70 15.29
N LEU A 28 24.16 -15.55 13.97
CA LEU A 28 23.19 -16.27 13.15
C LEU A 28 23.21 -17.79 13.41
N ALA A 29 24.42 -18.37 13.59
CA ALA A 29 24.58 -19.79 13.86
C ALA A 29 23.98 -20.21 15.21
N GLU A 30 24.11 -19.38 16.24
CA GLU A 30 23.54 -19.64 17.57
C GLU A 30 22.00 -19.53 17.52
N ARG A 31 21.46 -18.49 16.90
CA ARG A 31 20.01 -18.33 16.72
C ARG A 31 19.40 -19.48 15.91
N LEU A 32 20.11 -19.92 14.87
CA LEU A 32 19.67 -21.05 14.05
C LEU A 32 19.61 -22.35 14.86
N LYS A 33 20.63 -22.62 15.69
CA LYS A 33 20.64 -23.78 16.60
C LYS A 33 19.52 -23.71 17.65
N GLU A 34 19.29 -22.53 18.21
CA GLU A 34 18.21 -22.28 19.17
C GLU A 34 16.84 -22.54 18.53
N ALA A 35 16.58 -22.01 17.34
CA ALA A 35 15.35 -22.24 16.60
C ALA A 35 15.12 -23.72 16.28
N MET A 36 16.15 -24.42 15.83
CA MET A 36 16.09 -25.87 15.54
C MET A 36 15.76 -26.67 16.80
N LYS A 37 16.34 -26.32 17.96
CA LYS A 37 16.09 -26.97 19.25
C LYS A 37 14.64 -26.78 19.71
N ILE A 38 14.11 -25.55 19.64
CA ILE A 38 12.72 -25.25 20.04
C ILE A 38 11.70 -25.95 19.14
N ARG A 39 12.04 -26.20 17.88
CA ARG A 39 11.22 -26.95 16.91
C ARG A 39 11.33 -28.47 17.05
N GLY A 40 11.64 -28.97 18.26
CA GLY A 40 11.69 -30.41 18.56
C GLY A 40 12.98 -31.08 18.09
N ASP A 41 14.12 -30.41 18.30
CA ASP A 41 15.45 -30.87 17.91
C ASP A 41 15.55 -31.23 16.42
N MET A 42 14.98 -30.38 15.58
CA MET A 42 14.99 -30.53 14.11
C MET A 42 16.43 -30.75 13.61
N THR A 43 16.65 -31.80 12.83
CA THR A 43 17.98 -32.05 12.25
C THR A 43 18.28 -31.15 11.07
N GLN A 44 19.59 -30.99 10.75
CA GLN A 44 19.99 -30.22 9.56
C GLN A 44 19.44 -30.78 8.25
N ALA A 45 19.28 -32.13 8.18
CA ALA A 45 18.68 -32.79 7.00
C ALA A 45 17.18 -32.46 6.89
N SER A 46 16.43 -32.57 8.01
CA SER A 46 14.99 -32.22 8.04
C SER A 46 14.77 -30.74 7.72
N LEU A 47 15.66 -29.84 8.22
CA LEU A 47 15.59 -28.42 7.90
C LEU A 47 15.88 -28.16 6.42
N ALA A 48 16.84 -28.87 5.82
CA ALA A 48 17.14 -28.77 4.40
C ALA A 48 15.94 -29.17 3.54
N GLU A 49 15.27 -30.27 3.89
CA GLU A 49 14.06 -30.74 3.24
C GLU A 49 12.89 -29.76 3.38
N ALA A 50 12.61 -29.31 4.60
CA ALA A 50 11.51 -28.39 4.90
C ALA A 50 11.68 -27.00 4.27
N SER A 51 12.93 -26.52 4.15
CA SER A 51 13.24 -25.18 3.60
C SER A 51 13.55 -25.21 2.08
N GLY A 52 13.73 -26.38 1.47
CA GLY A 52 14.19 -26.51 0.10
C GLY A 52 15.63 -26.00 -0.12
N VAL A 53 16.41 -25.89 0.95
CA VAL A 53 17.80 -25.40 0.94
C VAL A 53 18.76 -26.58 1.01
N ALA A 54 19.78 -26.60 0.12
CA ALA A 54 20.75 -27.68 0.10
C ALA A 54 21.42 -27.88 1.50
N GLN A 55 21.50 -29.13 1.96
CA GLN A 55 22.07 -29.48 3.28
C GLN A 55 23.46 -28.90 3.54
N PRO A 56 24.40 -28.84 2.58
CA PRO A 56 25.69 -28.19 2.78
C PRO A 56 25.58 -26.70 3.13
N THR A 57 24.57 -26.01 2.64
CA THR A 57 24.30 -24.61 2.97
C THR A 57 23.82 -24.48 4.41
N ILE A 58 22.88 -25.33 4.82
CA ILE A 58 22.40 -25.39 6.22
C ILE A 58 23.59 -25.68 7.15
N TRP A 59 24.42 -26.70 6.82
CA TRP A 59 25.61 -27.03 7.59
C TRP A 59 26.57 -25.84 7.78
N ARG A 60 26.84 -25.08 6.70
CA ARG A 60 27.71 -23.89 6.75
C ARG A 60 27.14 -22.79 7.65
N LEU A 61 25.82 -22.57 7.62
CA LEU A 61 25.14 -21.58 8.45
C LEU A 61 25.18 -22.00 9.92
N VAL A 62 24.78 -23.23 10.24
CA VAL A 62 24.75 -23.77 11.61
C VAL A 62 26.14 -23.80 12.25
N ASN A 63 27.19 -24.00 11.46
CA ASN A 63 28.59 -24.03 11.96
C ASN A 63 29.30 -22.67 11.85
N GLY A 64 28.59 -21.59 11.56
CA GLY A 64 29.16 -20.25 11.47
C GLY A 64 30.16 -20.05 10.32
N LYS A 65 30.19 -20.96 9.34
CA LYS A 65 31.05 -20.86 8.15
C LYS A 65 30.48 -19.96 7.08
N ALA A 66 29.21 -19.51 7.24
CA ALA A 66 28.57 -18.49 6.44
C ALA A 66 27.84 -17.51 7.34
N LYS A 67 27.92 -16.22 7.00
CA LYS A 67 27.28 -15.11 7.77
C LYS A 67 25.85 -14.83 7.32
N GLY A 68 25.37 -15.48 6.24
CA GLY A 68 24.04 -15.29 5.70
C GLY A 68 23.80 -16.17 4.47
N SER A 69 22.58 -16.16 3.98
CA SER A 69 22.15 -16.84 2.75
C SER A 69 21.00 -16.06 2.13
N VAL A 70 20.92 -16.02 0.79
CA VAL A 70 19.74 -15.51 0.06
C VAL A 70 18.47 -16.32 0.35
N LYS A 71 18.64 -17.55 0.85
CA LYS A 71 17.57 -18.47 1.25
C LYS A 71 17.21 -18.40 2.74
N LEU A 72 17.62 -17.33 3.43
CA LEU A 72 17.38 -17.22 4.88
C LEU A 72 15.88 -17.08 5.20
N VAL A 73 15.11 -16.51 4.28
CA VAL A 73 13.64 -16.41 4.39
C VAL A 73 13.00 -17.80 4.39
N ASP A 74 13.41 -18.68 3.47
CA ASP A 74 12.89 -20.04 3.37
C ASP A 74 13.22 -20.84 4.65
N ILE A 75 14.41 -20.64 5.20
CA ILE A 75 14.85 -21.26 6.46
C ILE A 75 14.02 -20.74 7.65
N ALA A 76 13.79 -19.42 7.72
CA ALA A 76 12.99 -18.82 8.78
C ALA A 76 11.54 -19.30 8.76
N ASN A 77 10.96 -19.43 7.56
CA ASN A 77 9.62 -19.97 7.36
C ASN A 77 9.54 -21.45 7.79
N ALA A 78 10.50 -22.29 7.39
CA ALA A 78 10.56 -23.69 7.78
C ALA A 78 10.68 -23.87 9.32
N LEU A 79 11.38 -22.97 9.98
CA LEU A 79 11.50 -22.92 11.43
C LEU A 79 10.33 -22.19 12.11
N ALA A 80 9.43 -21.56 11.35
CA ALA A 80 8.37 -20.65 11.79
C ALA A 80 8.88 -19.63 12.82
N VAL A 81 10.01 -18.97 12.51
CA VAL A 81 10.59 -17.89 13.31
C VAL A 81 10.61 -16.59 12.51
N ASN A 82 10.70 -15.47 13.23
CA ASN A 82 10.82 -14.16 12.61
C ASN A 82 12.14 -14.03 11.87
N ILE A 83 12.10 -13.52 10.63
CA ILE A 83 13.29 -13.35 9.78
C ILE A 83 14.26 -12.31 10.33
N ASP A 84 13.77 -11.18 10.89
CA ASP A 84 14.62 -10.14 11.46
C ASP A 84 15.31 -10.64 12.72
N TRP A 85 14.60 -11.44 13.55
CA TRP A 85 15.21 -12.12 14.68
C TRP A 85 16.29 -13.11 14.21
N LEU A 86 15.99 -13.95 13.23
CA LEU A 86 16.94 -14.95 12.76
C LEU A 86 18.18 -14.30 12.12
N ALA A 87 17.98 -13.30 11.25
CA ALA A 87 19.06 -12.64 10.50
C ALA A 87 19.91 -11.72 11.39
N ASN A 88 19.25 -10.90 12.20
CA ASN A 88 19.86 -9.74 12.86
C ASN A 88 19.79 -9.79 14.38
N GLY A 89 19.02 -10.72 14.96
CA GLY A 89 18.76 -10.79 16.41
C GLY A 89 17.83 -9.68 16.90
N VAL A 90 17.00 -9.11 16.03
CA VAL A 90 16.10 -8.00 16.35
C VAL A 90 14.67 -8.50 16.49
N GLY A 91 13.99 -8.11 17.58
CA GLY A 91 12.62 -8.51 17.85
C GLY A 91 12.50 -9.86 18.55
N GLU A 92 11.29 -10.39 18.60
CA GLU A 92 10.98 -11.66 19.24
C GLU A 92 11.04 -12.81 18.22
N MET A 93 11.55 -13.97 18.61
CA MET A 93 11.70 -15.14 17.77
C MET A 93 10.35 -15.60 17.17
N ASN A 94 9.28 -15.59 17.98
CA ASN A 94 7.96 -16.07 17.59
C ASN A 94 7.03 -14.96 17.08
N SER A 95 7.52 -13.73 16.87
CA SER A 95 6.70 -12.72 16.25
C SER A 95 6.43 -13.10 14.77
N PRO A 96 5.22 -12.89 14.26
CA PRO A 96 4.94 -13.21 12.87
C PRO A 96 5.91 -12.42 11.98
N ASN A 97 6.42 -13.08 10.95
CA ASN A 97 7.16 -12.37 9.90
C ASN A 97 6.28 -11.24 9.41
N LYS A 98 6.85 -10.05 9.28
CA LYS A 98 6.12 -8.97 8.62
C LYS A 98 5.64 -9.51 7.29
N GLU A 99 4.34 -9.41 7.05
CA GLU A 99 3.82 -9.68 5.72
C GLU A 99 4.70 -8.95 4.70
N PRO A 100 5.00 -9.59 3.55
CA PRO A 100 5.75 -8.91 2.51
C PRO A 100 5.10 -7.55 2.29
N PRO A 101 5.88 -6.47 2.09
CA PRO A 101 5.31 -5.14 1.91
C PRO A 101 4.16 -5.25 0.92
N PHE A 102 3.00 -4.73 1.32
CA PHE A 102 1.77 -4.81 0.54
C PHE A 102 2.10 -4.44 -0.92
N GLN A 103 2.11 -5.45 -1.79
CA GLN A 103 2.32 -5.21 -3.20
C GLN A 103 1.02 -4.65 -3.76
N ILE A 104 1.02 -3.35 -4.02
CA ILE A 104 -0.08 -2.72 -4.74
C ILE A 104 -0.17 -3.41 -6.10
N ASP A 105 -1.26 -4.11 -6.32
CA ASP A 105 -1.55 -4.68 -7.64
C ASP A 105 -1.76 -3.52 -8.62
N LYS A 106 -0.78 -3.31 -9.48
CA LYS A 106 -0.80 -2.24 -10.47
C LYS A 106 -1.97 -2.36 -11.45
N SER A 107 -2.59 -3.54 -11.54
CA SER A 107 -3.79 -3.74 -12.36
C SER A 107 -5.02 -3.01 -11.80
N LEU A 108 -4.96 -2.58 -10.52
CA LEU A 108 -6.02 -1.80 -9.86
C LEU A 108 -5.83 -0.29 -10.00
N ASN A 109 -4.77 0.16 -10.65
CA ASN A 109 -4.46 1.57 -10.76
C ASN A 109 -5.30 2.26 -11.82
N ILE A 110 -5.96 3.37 -11.43
CA ILE A 110 -6.63 4.31 -12.31
C ILE A 110 -5.70 5.52 -12.47
N PRO A 111 -5.32 5.91 -13.70
CA PRO A 111 -4.42 7.04 -13.91
C PRO A 111 -5.08 8.36 -13.53
N VAL A 112 -4.31 9.24 -12.89
CA VAL A 112 -4.74 10.61 -12.57
C VAL A 112 -4.45 11.53 -13.76
N TRP A 113 -5.42 12.41 -14.05
CA TRP A 113 -5.35 13.41 -15.11
C TRP A 113 -5.54 14.81 -14.56
N ASN A 114 -4.92 15.79 -15.19
CA ASN A 114 -5.07 17.21 -14.90
C ASN A 114 -5.20 18.00 -16.22
N GLU A 115 -5.18 19.34 -16.13
CA GLU A 115 -5.32 20.24 -17.27
C GLU A 115 -4.23 20.04 -18.35
N LYS A 116 -3.08 19.45 -17.99
CA LYS A 116 -1.95 19.16 -18.88
C LYS A 116 -2.00 17.75 -19.48
N GLY A 117 -2.92 16.91 -19.01
CA GLY A 117 -3.06 15.54 -19.46
C GLY A 117 -2.82 14.52 -18.34
N ARG A 118 -2.40 13.30 -18.71
CA ARG A 118 -2.09 12.22 -17.78
C ARG A 118 -0.87 12.56 -16.93
N THR A 119 -0.97 12.32 -15.62
CA THR A 119 0.14 12.45 -14.67
C THR A 119 0.84 11.10 -14.42
N GLU A 120 1.86 11.09 -13.58
CA GLU A 120 2.50 9.86 -13.09
C GLU A 120 1.75 9.26 -11.88
N ASP A 121 0.80 10.00 -11.31
CA ASP A 121 0.02 9.57 -10.17
C ASP A 121 -1.08 8.58 -10.57
N PHE A 122 -1.55 7.81 -9.60
CA PHE A 122 -2.69 6.89 -9.76
C PHE A 122 -3.53 6.82 -8.48
N VAL A 123 -4.77 6.41 -8.65
CA VAL A 123 -5.71 6.09 -7.57
C VAL A 123 -6.04 4.61 -7.67
N ILE A 124 -6.15 3.94 -6.51
CA ILE A 124 -6.57 2.53 -6.49
C ILE A 124 -8.08 2.47 -6.72
N SER A 125 -8.49 1.60 -7.64
CA SER A 125 -9.89 1.36 -7.94
C SER A 125 -10.67 0.88 -6.72
N PRO A 126 -11.83 1.48 -6.41
CA PRO A 126 -12.67 1.04 -5.28
C PRO A 126 -13.43 -0.27 -5.56
N VAL A 127 -13.46 -0.75 -6.80
CA VAL A 127 -14.31 -1.88 -7.25
C VAL A 127 -13.52 -3.02 -7.90
N GLY A 128 -12.25 -3.20 -7.57
CA GLY A 128 -11.40 -4.20 -8.22
C GLY A 128 -10.81 -3.68 -9.54
N LYS A 129 -10.68 -4.53 -10.57
CA LYS A 129 -10.03 -4.14 -11.82
C LYS A 129 -10.84 -3.08 -12.56
N PRO A 130 -10.28 -1.86 -12.75
CA PRO A 130 -10.97 -0.77 -13.43
C PRO A 130 -11.09 -1.05 -14.93
N LEU A 131 -12.06 -0.39 -15.58
CA LEU A 131 -12.14 -0.33 -17.03
C LEU A 131 -11.02 0.57 -17.57
N SER A 132 -10.62 0.33 -18.82
CA SER A 132 -9.61 1.14 -19.50
C SER A 132 -10.07 2.59 -19.76
N SER A 133 -11.38 2.81 -19.77
CA SER A 133 -12.05 4.10 -19.90
C SER A 133 -12.02 4.94 -18.60
N TYR A 134 -11.58 4.37 -17.46
CA TYR A 134 -11.56 5.10 -16.19
C TYR A 134 -10.40 6.09 -16.13
N ARG A 135 -10.73 7.31 -15.66
CA ARG A 135 -9.77 8.38 -15.35
C ARG A 135 -10.09 8.97 -13.99
N ALA A 136 -9.07 9.31 -13.21
CA ALA A 136 -9.24 9.99 -11.94
C ALA A 136 -8.85 11.47 -12.06
N TYR A 137 -9.62 12.35 -11.40
CA TYR A 137 -9.36 13.78 -11.32
C TYR A 137 -9.37 14.22 -9.86
N ILE A 138 -8.34 14.91 -9.40
CA ILE A 138 -8.26 15.48 -8.06
C ILE A 138 -8.79 16.91 -8.13
N ILE A 139 -9.89 17.17 -7.45
CA ILE A 139 -10.57 18.49 -7.46
C ILE A 139 -10.04 19.32 -6.31
N ASN A 140 -9.14 20.26 -6.62
CA ASN A 140 -8.45 21.09 -5.61
C ASN A 140 -9.13 22.44 -5.33
N ARG A 141 -10.33 22.65 -5.87
CA ARG A 141 -11.10 23.90 -5.72
C ARG A 141 -12.57 23.62 -5.44
N ASN A 142 -13.26 24.64 -4.94
CA ASN A 142 -14.72 24.58 -4.87
C ASN A 142 -15.32 24.62 -6.29
N THR A 143 -16.19 23.67 -6.59
CA THR A 143 -16.81 23.52 -7.92
C THR A 143 -18.15 24.20 -8.04
N GLY A 144 -18.78 24.57 -6.92
CA GLY A 144 -20.19 24.97 -6.88
C GLY A 144 -21.18 23.81 -6.88
N CYS A 145 -20.71 22.55 -7.02
CA CYS A 145 -21.52 21.35 -6.80
C CYS A 145 -21.39 20.91 -5.34
N SER A 146 -22.52 20.78 -4.65
CA SER A 146 -22.57 20.42 -3.21
C SER A 146 -21.96 19.06 -2.90
N ASP A 147 -22.03 18.14 -3.88
CA ASP A 147 -21.50 16.80 -3.74
C ASP A 147 -19.96 16.75 -3.84
N VAL A 148 -19.34 17.76 -4.45
CA VAL A 148 -17.90 17.76 -4.77
C VAL A 148 -17.19 18.86 -3.98
N SER A 149 -16.60 18.50 -2.87
CA SER A 149 -15.76 19.40 -2.06
C SER A 149 -14.32 19.46 -2.61
N SER A 150 -13.59 20.52 -2.26
CA SER A 150 -12.15 20.60 -2.50
C SER A 150 -11.45 19.41 -1.83
N GLY A 151 -10.50 18.78 -2.53
CA GLY A 151 -9.82 17.55 -2.10
C GLY A 151 -10.53 16.27 -2.53
N SER A 152 -11.72 16.34 -3.14
CA SER A 152 -12.40 15.15 -3.67
C SER A 152 -11.64 14.55 -4.85
N ILE A 153 -11.72 13.22 -4.97
CA ILE A 153 -11.22 12.47 -6.13
C ILE A 153 -12.43 11.97 -6.90
N ALA A 154 -12.61 12.46 -8.12
CA ALA A 154 -13.63 12.00 -9.03
C ALA A 154 -13.05 10.97 -10.00
N ILE A 155 -13.63 9.76 -10.03
CA ILE A 155 -13.31 8.74 -11.01
C ILE A 155 -14.40 8.79 -12.08
N THR A 156 -14.02 9.02 -13.33
CA THR A 156 -14.92 9.13 -14.46
C THR A 156 -14.77 7.96 -15.40
N ASP A 157 -15.85 7.67 -16.12
CA ASP A 157 -15.84 6.85 -17.33
C ASP A 157 -16.12 7.76 -18.54
N TYR A 158 -15.18 7.83 -19.49
CA TYR A 158 -15.33 8.67 -20.66
C TYR A 158 -16.08 8.00 -21.82
N GLU A 159 -16.40 6.72 -21.69
CA GLU A 159 -17.20 5.98 -22.68
C GLU A 159 -18.71 6.07 -22.41
N ILE A 160 -19.12 6.53 -21.22
CA ILE A 160 -20.51 6.72 -20.85
C ILE A 160 -21.00 8.07 -21.38
N SER A 161 -22.14 8.06 -22.09
CA SER A 161 -22.84 9.30 -22.45
C SER A 161 -23.59 9.82 -21.21
N PRO A 162 -23.49 11.12 -20.88
CA PRO A 162 -24.17 11.66 -19.70
C PRO A 162 -25.66 11.82 -19.93
N GLY A 163 -26.45 11.57 -18.88
CA GLY A 163 -27.87 11.92 -18.79
C GLY A 163 -28.10 13.15 -17.91
N THR A 164 -29.28 13.76 -18.03
CA THR A 164 -29.64 14.91 -17.18
C THR A 164 -29.54 14.56 -15.69
N GLY A 165 -28.77 15.36 -14.94
CA GLY A 165 -28.51 15.19 -13.51
C GLY A 165 -27.23 14.44 -13.22
N ASP A 166 -26.58 13.82 -14.19
CA ASP A 166 -25.30 13.16 -13.98
C ASP A 166 -24.22 14.16 -13.59
N LEU A 167 -23.39 13.74 -12.62
CA LEU A 167 -22.19 14.46 -12.28
C LEU A 167 -21.11 14.15 -13.33
N VAL A 168 -20.54 15.18 -13.92
CA VAL A 168 -19.53 15.05 -14.98
C VAL A 168 -18.30 15.87 -14.65
N ILE A 169 -17.17 15.46 -15.16
CA ILE A 169 -15.95 16.28 -15.18
C ILE A 169 -15.82 16.89 -16.57
N ALA A 170 -15.64 18.19 -16.61
CA ALA A 170 -15.46 18.93 -17.86
C ALA A 170 -14.36 19.98 -17.71
N LYS A 171 -13.75 20.32 -18.86
CA LYS A 171 -12.76 21.39 -18.98
C LYS A 171 -13.41 22.60 -19.62
N VAL A 172 -13.51 23.68 -18.86
CA VAL A 172 -14.12 24.95 -19.27
C VAL A 172 -13.07 26.05 -19.14
N GLY A 173 -12.83 26.79 -20.24
CA GLY A 173 -11.82 27.85 -20.21
C GLY A 173 -10.42 27.39 -19.78
N GLY A 174 -10.07 26.13 -20.08
CA GLY A 174 -8.78 25.54 -19.72
C GLY A 174 -8.72 24.94 -18.31
N ASN A 175 -9.75 25.10 -17.48
CA ASN A 175 -9.81 24.57 -16.13
C ASN A 175 -10.71 23.34 -16.02
N ILE A 176 -10.25 22.32 -15.31
CA ILE A 176 -11.04 21.11 -15.01
C ILE A 176 -11.87 21.35 -13.75
N SER A 177 -13.18 21.03 -13.81
CA SER A 177 -14.10 21.11 -12.68
C SER A 177 -15.24 20.10 -12.81
N ALA A 178 -16.00 19.93 -11.73
CA ALA A 178 -17.18 19.10 -11.73
C ALA A 178 -18.43 19.95 -12.02
N TYR A 179 -19.35 19.37 -12.77
CA TYR A 179 -20.62 19.97 -13.16
C TYR A 179 -21.74 18.94 -13.14
N LYS A 180 -22.98 19.39 -13.10
CA LYS A 180 -24.17 18.58 -13.41
C LYS A 180 -24.53 18.77 -14.86
N PHE A 181 -24.67 17.67 -15.58
CA PHE A 181 -25.07 17.69 -16.98
C PHE A 181 -26.60 17.91 -17.08
N LEU A 182 -27.00 18.75 -18.03
CA LEU A 182 -28.40 18.97 -18.41
C LEU A 182 -28.53 18.72 -19.89
N ASP A 183 -29.40 17.77 -20.24
CA ASP A 183 -29.77 17.52 -21.63
C ASP A 183 -30.80 18.61 -22.10
N GLY A 184 -30.43 19.38 -23.07
CA GLY A 184 -31.26 20.41 -23.69
C GLY A 184 -31.79 19.98 -25.07
N GLY A 185 -31.76 18.71 -25.40
CA GLY A 185 -32.16 18.16 -26.70
C GLY A 185 -31.01 18.22 -27.71
N GLU A 186 -30.98 19.23 -28.57
CA GLU A 186 -29.87 19.36 -29.55
C GLU A 186 -28.56 19.84 -28.91
N GLN A 187 -28.62 20.47 -27.75
CA GLN A 187 -27.46 21.01 -27.00
C GLN A 187 -27.49 20.55 -25.56
N GLY A 188 -26.32 20.18 -25.04
CA GLY A 188 -26.11 19.91 -23.62
C GLY A 188 -25.62 21.15 -22.88
N PHE A 189 -25.92 21.23 -21.59
CA PHE A 189 -25.46 22.30 -20.73
C PHE A 189 -24.79 21.73 -19.47
N LEU A 190 -23.86 22.49 -18.93
CA LEU A 190 -23.21 22.21 -17.65
C LEU A 190 -23.71 23.21 -16.61
N SER A 191 -24.14 22.72 -15.45
CA SER A 191 -24.65 23.51 -14.35
C SER A 191 -23.92 23.18 -13.04
N VAL A 192 -24.09 24.04 -12.05
CA VAL A 192 -23.71 23.80 -10.66
C VAL A 192 -24.92 24.05 -9.77
N ASP A 193 -24.81 23.71 -8.47
CA ASP A 193 -25.93 23.91 -7.53
C ASP A 193 -26.16 25.38 -7.15
N ASP A 194 -25.16 26.23 -7.35
CA ASP A 194 -25.30 27.68 -7.14
C ASP A 194 -26.00 28.31 -8.34
N SER A 195 -27.27 28.68 -8.18
CA SER A 195 -28.10 29.32 -9.20
C SER A 195 -27.60 30.67 -9.71
N ARG A 196 -26.63 31.28 -9.05
CA ARG A 196 -25.99 32.54 -9.48
C ARG A 196 -24.94 32.29 -10.58
N VAL A 197 -24.49 31.06 -10.74
CA VAL A 197 -23.54 30.67 -11.78
C VAL A 197 -24.34 30.36 -13.06
N PRO A 198 -24.05 31.03 -14.18
CA PRO A 198 -24.77 30.78 -15.44
C PRO A 198 -24.44 29.36 -15.96
N LEU A 199 -25.39 28.82 -16.72
CA LEU A 199 -25.18 27.57 -17.46
C LEU A 199 -24.03 27.75 -18.46
N VAL A 200 -23.21 26.72 -18.61
CA VAL A 200 -22.17 26.66 -19.63
C VAL A 200 -22.65 25.78 -20.76
N ASP A 201 -22.61 26.29 -21.97
CA ASP A 201 -22.90 25.52 -23.16
C ASP A 201 -21.82 24.45 -23.38
N LEU A 202 -22.25 23.20 -23.59
CA LEU A 202 -21.31 22.08 -23.78
C LEU A 202 -20.42 22.27 -25.02
N SER A 203 -20.90 23.02 -26.05
CA SER A 203 -20.08 23.33 -27.22
C SER A 203 -18.83 24.15 -26.92
N THR A 204 -18.81 24.85 -25.76
CA THR A 204 -17.68 25.67 -25.30
C THR A 204 -16.82 24.93 -24.28
N ALA A 205 -17.13 23.68 -23.98
CA ALA A 205 -16.47 22.84 -22.96
C ALA A 205 -15.98 21.52 -23.56
N GLU A 206 -14.99 20.94 -22.95
CA GLU A 206 -14.53 19.57 -23.23
C GLU A 206 -15.06 18.64 -22.14
N LEU A 207 -15.97 17.73 -22.49
CA LEU A 207 -16.45 16.71 -21.56
C LEU A 207 -15.39 15.63 -21.39
N LEU A 208 -14.97 15.39 -20.13
CA LEU A 208 -13.90 14.45 -19.81
C LEU A 208 -14.43 13.10 -19.28
N GLY A 209 -15.70 13.02 -18.95
CA GLY A 209 -16.40 11.78 -18.60
C GLY A 209 -17.44 11.96 -17.49
N VAL A 210 -18.29 10.95 -17.37
CA VAL A 210 -19.30 10.84 -16.31
C VAL A 210 -18.66 10.31 -15.03
N VAL A 211 -18.94 10.93 -13.89
CA VAL A 211 -18.41 10.49 -12.61
C VAL A 211 -19.13 9.22 -12.18
N VAL A 212 -18.35 8.12 -12.06
CA VAL A 212 -18.85 6.82 -11.61
C VAL A 212 -18.54 6.56 -10.14
N PHE A 213 -17.49 7.18 -9.59
CA PHE A 213 -17.16 7.15 -8.17
C PHE A 213 -16.66 8.52 -7.72
N LEU A 214 -17.07 8.92 -6.52
CA LEU A 214 -16.59 10.13 -5.85
C LEU A 214 -16.07 9.76 -4.47
N ILE A 215 -14.78 10.03 -4.23
CA ILE A 215 -14.11 9.79 -2.98
C ILE A 215 -13.86 11.16 -2.34
N ARG A 216 -14.36 11.37 -1.14
CA ARG A 216 -14.14 12.62 -0.41
C ARG A 216 -13.85 12.38 1.07
N ASP A 217 -13.05 13.26 1.66
CA ASP A 217 -12.79 13.28 3.09
C ASP A 217 -13.86 14.13 3.79
N PHE A 218 -14.50 13.57 4.80
CA PHE A 218 -15.49 14.26 5.63
C PHE A 218 -14.92 14.83 6.92
N ARG A 219 -13.63 14.62 7.19
CA ARG A 219 -12.96 15.22 8.36
C ARG A 219 -12.84 16.72 8.15
N ARG A 220 -13.30 17.47 9.13
CA ARG A 220 -13.15 18.93 9.23
C ARG A 220 -12.04 19.27 10.19
#